data_73fb3c0a0dd215042f18e6ea54dc715a
#
_entry.id   73fb3c0a0dd215042f18e6ea54dc715a
#
_cell.length_a   1.000
_cell.length_b   1.000
_cell.length_c   1.000
_cell.angle_alpha   90.00
_cell.angle_beta   90.00
_cell.angle_gamma   90.00
#
_symmetry.space_group_name_H-M   'P 1'
#
loop_
_entity.id
_entity.type
_entity.pdbx_description
1 polymer ?
#
loop_
_entity_poly.entity_id
_entity_poly.type
_entity_poly.pdbx_seq_one_letter_code
_entity_poly.pdbx_strand_id
1 'polypeptide(L)'
;FLLDEAHLLHQDTLDHLHILLNYQWDSRALLSLVLVGLPELRDRLALRRNRSLYSRLHHRLEIEPLVPDDTAEYLRLRLRHAGCERELFATDAAALLHEATAGAMRELDRLAAAALRETAKKKRKLVERDVVARVIEADTRDR
;
A
#
# COMPACT_ATOMS: atom_id res chain seq x y z
N PHE A 1 -18.34 -5.82 -6.84
CA PHE A 1 -17.81 -6.50 -5.64
C PHE A 1 -16.33 -6.27 -5.56
N LEU A 2 -15.86 -5.83 -4.37
CA LEU A 2 -14.44 -5.77 -4.04
C LEU A 2 -14.17 -6.82 -2.96
N LEU A 3 -13.25 -7.72 -3.22
CA LEU A 3 -12.79 -8.73 -2.27
C LEU A 3 -11.34 -8.41 -1.92
N ASP A 4 -11.15 -7.88 -0.73
CA ASP A 4 -9.82 -7.65 -0.15
C ASP A 4 -9.28 -8.95 0.46
N GLU A 5 -7.96 -9.04 0.66
CA GLU A 5 -7.26 -10.24 1.14
C GLU A 5 -7.61 -11.50 0.33
N ALA A 6 -7.86 -11.35 -0.98
CA ALA A 6 -8.33 -12.43 -1.84
C ALA A 6 -7.31 -13.60 -1.97
N HIS A 7 -6.05 -13.39 -1.59
CA HIS A 7 -5.04 -14.44 -1.48
C HIS A 7 -5.35 -15.47 -0.38
N LEU A 8 -6.21 -15.12 0.60
CA LEU A 8 -6.67 -16.02 1.66
C LEU A 8 -7.93 -16.81 1.28
N LEU A 9 -8.58 -16.50 0.17
CA LEU A 9 -9.78 -17.22 -0.25
C LEU A 9 -9.50 -18.70 -0.42
N HIS A 10 -10.43 -19.53 0.05
CA HIS A 10 -10.35 -20.97 -0.19
C HIS A 10 -10.41 -21.27 -1.69
N GLN A 11 -9.74 -22.33 -2.13
CA GLN A 11 -9.68 -22.65 -3.57
C GLN A 11 -11.07 -22.91 -4.17
N ASP A 12 -11.96 -23.57 -3.45
CA ASP A 12 -13.33 -23.82 -3.92
C ASP A 12 -14.08 -22.51 -4.19
N THR A 13 -13.80 -21.44 -3.42
CA THR A 13 -14.37 -20.11 -3.68
C THR A 13 -13.85 -19.55 -5.00
N LEU A 14 -12.55 -19.64 -5.25
CA LEU A 14 -11.95 -19.18 -6.53
C LEU A 14 -12.50 -19.98 -7.72
N ASP A 15 -12.68 -21.30 -7.55
CA ASP A 15 -13.19 -22.18 -8.59
C ASP A 15 -14.64 -21.81 -9.01
N HIS A 16 -15.41 -21.16 -8.13
CA HIS A 16 -16.81 -20.79 -8.38
C HIS A 16 -17.02 -19.29 -8.69
N LEU A 17 -16.05 -18.43 -8.41
CA LEU A 17 -16.20 -16.97 -8.66
C LEU A 17 -16.51 -16.63 -10.13
N HIS A 18 -16.00 -17.42 -11.07
CA HIS A 18 -16.30 -17.20 -12.49
C HIS A 18 -17.78 -17.39 -12.84
N ILE A 19 -18.53 -18.16 -12.04
CA ILE A 19 -19.98 -18.37 -12.24
C ILE A 19 -20.73 -17.07 -12.02
N LEU A 20 -20.34 -16.28 -11.00
CA LEU A 20 -20.95 -14.98 -10.73
C LEU A 20 -20.74 -13.99 -11.86
N LEU A 21 -19.63 -14.12 -12.60
CA LEU A 21 -19.31 -13.27 -13.74
C LEU A 21 -20.06 -13.66 -15.02
N ASN A 22 -20.63 -14.87 -15.06
CA ASN A 22 -21.36 -15.40 -16.21
C ASN A 22 -22.90 -15.31 -16.06
N TYR A 23 -23.39 -14.57 -15.09
CA TYR A 23 -24.83 -14.42 -14.89
C TYR A 23 -25.46 -13.79 -16.14
N GLN A 24 -26.55 -14.38 -16.65
CA GLN A 24 -27.23 -14.01 -17.90
C GLN A 24 -26.45 -14.24 -19.21
N TRP A 25 -25.65 -15.32 -19.28
CA TRP A 25 -25.05 -15.82 -20.54
C TRP A 25 -24.28 -14.75 -21.33
N ASP A 26 -23.46 -13.96 -20.65
CA ASP A 26 -22.63 -12.86 -21.22
C ASP A 26 -23.42 -11.75 -21.96
N SER A 27 -24.78 -11.78 -21.92
CA SER A 27 -25.58 -10.76 -22.60
C SER A 27 -25.56 -9.41 -21.88
N ARG A 28 -25.27 -9.40 -20.58
CA ARG A 28 -25.20 -8.17 -19.75
C ARG A 28 -24.28 -8.37 -18.56
N ALA A 29 -23.28 -7.54 -18.46
CA ALA A 29 -22.43 -7.47 -17.24
C ALA A 29 -23.24 -6.88 -16.09
N LEU A 30 -23.65 -7.72 -15.12
CA LEU A 30 -24.42 -7.27 -13.96
C LEU A 30 -23.56 -6.84 -12.80
N LEU A 31 -22.29 -7.23 -12.77
CA LEU A 31 -21.37 -6.91 -11.68
C LEU A 31 -19.93 -6.79 -12.18
N SER A 32 -19.17 -5.99 -11.48
CA SER A 32 -17.71 -5.93 -11.61
C SER A 32 -17.09 -6.59 -10.39
N LEU A 33 -16.05 -7.39 -10.61
CA LEU A 33 -15.29 -8.05 -9.56
C LEU A 33 -13.89 -7.45 -9.50
N VAL A 34 -13.51 -7.00 -8.31
CA VAL A 34 -12.15 -6.54 -8.00
C VAL A 34 -11.59 -7.46 -6.93
N LEU A 35 -10.48 -8.11 -7.22
CA LEU A 35 -9.73 -8.94 -6.27
C LEU A 35 -8.47 -8.17 -5.86
N VAL A 36 -8.33 -7.96 -4.56
CA VAL A 36 -7.15 -7.30 -3.97
C VAL A 36 -6.45 -8.32 -3.07
N GLY A 37 -5.14 -8.36 -3.10
CA GLY A 37 -4.39 -9.29 -2.27
C GLY A 37 -2.89 -9.15 -2.45
N LEU A 38 -2.13 -9.92 -1.71
CA LEU A 38 -0.68 -10.00 -1.81
C LEU A 38 -0.25 -10.63 -3.17
N PRO A 39 1.02 -10.49 -3.57
CA PRO A 39 1.54 -10.99 -4.84
C PRO A 39 1.24 -12.48 -5.11
N GLU A 40 1.15 -13.31 -4.07
CA GLU A 40 0.81 -14.72 -4.15
C GLU A 40 -0.57 -14.96 -4.79
N LEU A 41 -1.47 -13.98 -4.71
CA LEU A 41 -2.76 -14.04 -5.40
C LEU A 41 -2.58 -14.20 -6.91
N ARG A 42 -1.66 -13.45 -7.50
CA ARG A 42 -1.34 -13.52 -8.93
C ARG A 42 -0.91 -14.94 -9.33
N ASP A 43 -0.01 -15.53 -8.55
CA ASP A 43 0.53 -16.86 -8.83
C ASP A 43 -0.55 -17.93 -8.69
N ARG A 44 -1.41 -17.81 -7.65
CA ARG A 44 -2.56 -18.70 -7.48
C ARG A 44 -3.55 -18.60 -8.64
N LEU A 45 -3.89 -17.38 -9.08
CA LEU A 45 -4.82 -17.16 -10.19
C LEU A 45 -4.27 -17.67 -11.52
N ALA A 46 -2.95 -17.65 -11.72
CA ALA A 46 -2.28 -18.15 -12.91
C ALA A 46 -2.30 -19.69 -13.03
N LEU A 47 -2.61 -20.42 -11.96
CA LEU A 47 -2.70 -21.86 -11.98
C LEU A 47 -3.75 -22.34 -12.99
N ARG A 48 -3.46 -23.46 -13.69
CA ARG A 48 -4.34 -24.03 -14.74
C ARG A 48 -5.78 -24.25 -14.25
N ARG A 49 -5.99 -24.63 -13.00
CA ARG A 49 -7.31 -24.82 -12.41
C ARG A 49 -8.15 -23.55 -12.34
N ASN A 50 -7.51 -22.40 -12.21
CA ASN A 50 -8.16 -21.08 -12.12
C ASN A 50 -8.34 -20.40 -13.49
N ARG A 51 -8.07 -21.10 -14.60
CA ARG A 51 -8.09 -20.54 -15.97
C ARG A 51 -9.40 -19.85 -16.31
N SER A 52 -10.53 -20.41 -15.85
CA SER A 52 -11.87 -19.85 -16.10
C SER A 52 -12.06 -18.47 -15.45
N LEU A 53 -11.57 -18.29 -14.23
CA LEU A 53 -11.57 -16.99 -13.55
C LEU A 53 -10.51 -16.07 -14.16
N TYR A 54 -9.29 -16.57 -14.32
CA TYR A 54 -8.15 -15.77 -14.81
C TYR A 54 -8.40 -15.14 -16.18
N SER A 55 -9.08 -15.86 -17.12
CA SER A 55 -9.41 -15.34 -18.45
C SER A 55 -10.42 -14.19 -18.44
N ARG A 56 -11.16 -14.01 -17.35
CA ARG A 56 -12.14 -12.93 -17.16
C ARG A 56 -11.59 -11.71 -16.43
N LEU A 57 -10.40 -11.83 -15.87
CA LEU A 57 -9.69 -10.71 -15.23
C LEU A 57 -8.95 -9.91 -16.29
N HIS A 58 -9.61 -8.89 -16.83
CA HIS A 58 -9.08 -8.07 -17.94
C HIS A 58 -7.98 -7.13 -17.50
N HIS A 59 -8.07 -6.60 -16.27
CA HIS A 59 -7.10 -5.66 -15.71
C HIS A 59 -6.35 -6.33 -14.56
N ARG A 60 -5.03 -6.22 -14.60
CA ARG A 60 -4.12 -6.72 -13.56
C ARG A 60 -3.16 -5.60 -13.25
N LEU A 61 -3.23 -5.14 -12.03
CA LEU A 61 -2.44 -4.02 -11.54
C LEU A 61 -1.56 -4.53 -10.40
N GLU A 62 -0.32 -4.14 -10.41
CA GLU A 62 0.62 -4.36 -9.32
C GLU A 62 0.98 -3.00 -8.73
N ILE A 63 0.87 -2.88 -7.40
CA ILE A 63 1.25 -1.66 -6.68
C ILE A 63 2.63 -1.91 -6.11
N GLU A 64 3.60 -1.23 -6.69
CA GLU A 64 4.98 -1.30 -6.24
C GLU A 64 5.23 -0.32 -5.07
N PRO A 65 6.24 -0.59 -4.22
CA PRO A 65 6.70 0.39 -3.24
C PRO A 65 7.12 1.70 -3.92
N LEU A 66 7.02 2.80 -3.20
CA LEU A 66 7.45 4.10 -3.69
C LEU A 66 8.97 4.12 -3.94
N VAL A 67 9.39 4.81 -5.00
CA VAL A 67 10.81 5.17 -5.18
C VAL A 67 11.16 6.40 -4.33
N PRO A 68 12.45 6.73 -4.13
CA PRO A 68 12.85 7.84 -3.25
C PRO A 68 12.18 9.18 -3.54
N ASP A 69 12.09 9.56 -4.81
CA ASP A 69 11.47 10.82 -5.25
C ASP A 69 9.96 10.83 -4.96
N ASP A 70 9.27 9.72 -5.24
CA ASP A 70 7.84 9.56 -4.95
C ASP A 70 7.58 9.57 -3.43
N THR A 71 8.51 9.06 -2.63
CA THR A 71 8.41 9.12 -1.15
C THR A 71 8.38 10.56 -0.67
N ALA A 72 9.26 11.41 -1.18
CA ALA A 72 9.30 12.83 -0.81
C ALA A 72 8.00 13.54 -1.23
N GLU A 73 7.52 13.29 -2.44
CA GLU A 73 6.26 13.86 -2.92
C GLU A 73 5.06 13.34 -2.12
N TYR A 74 5.01 12.06 -1.81
CA TYR A 74 3.98 11.45 -0.98
C TYR A 74 3.88 12.13 0.40
N LEU A 75 4.99 12.36 1.09
CA LEU A 75 5.01 13.08 2.37
C LEU A 75 4.45 14.50 2.23
N ARG A 76 4.80 15.22 1.15
CA ARG A 76 4.24 16.55 0.86
C ARG A 76 2.73 16.50 0.62
N LEU A 77 2.26 15.52 -0.16
CA LEU A 77 0.82 15.33 -0.43
C LEU A 77 0.05 15.04 0.86
N ARG A 78 0.57 14.19 1.73
CA ARG A 78 -0.04 13.87 3.03
C ARG A 78 -0.14 15.10 3.92
N LEU A 79 0.90 15.94 3.96
CA LEU A 79 0.89 17.19 4.72
C LEU A 79 -0.13 18.19 4.16
N ARG A 80 -0.21 18.36 2.84
CA ARG A 80 -1.23 19.22 2.20
C ARG A 80 -2.65 18.76 2.51
N HIS A 81 -2.92 17.47 2.45
CA HIS A 81 -4.22 16.91 2.85
C HIS A 81 -4.57 17.21 4.31
N ALA A 82 -3.57 17.30 5.18
CA ALA A 82 -3.73 17.71 6.57
C ALA A 82 -3.78 19.23 6.78
N GLY A 83 -3.84 20.04 5.70
CA GLY A 83 -3.90 21.50 5.76
C GLY A 83 -2.55 22.19 5.99
N CYS A 84 -1.43 21.48 5.82
CA CYS A 84 -0.10 22.04 5.96
C CYS A 84 0.61 22.13 4.60
N GLU A 85 0.82 23.36 4.11
CA GLU A 85 1.52 23.62 2.85
C GLU A 85 3.05 23.76 3.02
N ARG A 86 3.52 23.80 4.26
CA ARG A 86 4.95 23.93 4.55
C ARG A 86 5.64 22.59 4.45
N GLU A 87 6.87 22.62 3.97
CA GLU A 87 7.75 21.44 4.07
C GLU A 87 8.15 21.24 5.53
N LEU A 88 7.75 20.09 6.08
CA LEU A 88 8.07 19.72 7.45
C LEU A 88 9.16 18.65 7.55
N PHE A 89 9.57 18.04 6.46
CA PHE A 89 10.65 17.05 6.43
C PHE A 89 11.86 17.62 5.70
N ALA A 90 13.03 17.54 6.33
CA ALA A 90 14.28 17.78 5.64
C ALA A 90 14.52 16.69 4.59
N THR A 91 15.24 17.02 3.51
CA THR A 91 15.49 16.08 2.40
C THR A 91 16.17 14.80 2.86
N ASP A 92 17.15 14.90 3.74
CA ASP A 92 17.86 13.76 4.31
C ASP A 92 17.02 12.95 5.31
N ALA A 93 16.05 13.59 5.98
CA ALA A 93 15.08 12.91 6.82
C ALA A 93 14.08 12.08 5.97
N ALA A 94 13.60 12.64 4.85
CA ALA A 94 12.74 11.91 3.92
C ALA A 94 13.48 10.74 3.27
N ALA A 95 14.74 10.92 2.89
CA ALA A 95 15.57 9.83 2.37
C ALA A 95 15.76 8.71 3.40
N LEU A 96 16.04 9.03 4.67
CA LEU A 96 16.16 8.04 5.72
C LEU A 96 14.85 7.29 6.00
N LEU A 97 13.70 7.96 5.92
CA LEU A 97 12.38 7.32 6.01
C LEU A 97 12.18 6.32 4.86
N HIS A 98 12.56 6.72 3.64
CA HIS A 98 12.49 5.82 2.49
C HIS A 98 13.36 4.57 2.68
N GLU A 99 14.63 4.75 3.07
CA GLU A 99 15.56 3.65 3.34
C GLU A 99 15.01 2.68 4.38
N ALA A 100 14.46 3.20 5.49
CA ALA A 100 13.93 2.39 6.58
C ALA A 100 12.64 1.63 6.22
N THR A 101 11.87 2.13 5.25
CA THR A 101 10.57 1.55 4.88
C THR A 101 10.59 0.84 3.53
N ALA A 102 11.71 0.92 2.80
CA ALA A 102 11.81 0.47 1.41
C ALA A 102 10.64 0.98 0.55
N GLY A 103 10.11 2.17 0.82
CA GLY A 103 8.99 2.78 0.11
C GLY A 103 7.61 2.22 0.44
N ALA A 104 7.47 1.35 1.44
CA ALA A 104 6.18 0.81 1.85
C ALA A 104 5.32 1.89 2.53
N MET A 105 4.24 2.32 1.89
CA MET A 105 3.42 3.48 2.31
C MET A 105 2.89 3.38 3.74
N ARG A 106 2.44 2.19 4.18
CA ARG A 106 1.93 1.99 5.54
C ARG A 106 3.00 2.23 6.60
N GLU A 107 4.20 1.70 6.39
CA GLU A 107 5.33 1.87 7.30
C GLU A 107 5.84 3.32 7.26
N LEU A 108 5.85 3.92 6.06
CA LEU A 108 6.21 5.32 5.87
C LEU A 108 5.28 6.26 6.63
N ASP A 109 3.96 6.09 6.53
CA ASP A 109 2.98 6.87 7.29
C ASP A 109 3.20 6.71 8.80
N ARG A 110 3.45 5.50 9.27
CA ARG A 110 3.65 5.18 10.68
C ARG A 110 4.89 5.87 11.25
N LEU A 111 6.04 5.74 10.57
CA LEU A 111 7.30 6.34 11.00
C LEU A 111 7.28 7.86 10.84
N ALA A 112 6.72 8.39 9.74
CA ALA A 112 6.58 9.82 9.53
C ALA A 112 5.70 10.49 10.60
N ALA A 113 4.57 9.87 10.96
CA ALA A 113 3.71 10.36 12.04
C ALA A 113 4.42 10.33 13.40
N ALA A 114 5.22 9.31 13.68
CA ALA A 114 6.02 9.24 14.91
C ALA A 114 7.09 10.34 14.93
N ALA A 115 7.78 10.58 13.82
CA ALA A 115 8.78 11.62 13.70
C ALA A 115 8.19 13.03 13.87
N LEU A 116 6.99 13.28 13.30
CA LEU A 116 6.27 14.54 13.50
C LEU A 116 5.90 14.76 14.97
N ARG A 117 5.41 13.73 15.66
CA ARG A 117 5.09 13.80 17.10
C ARG A 117 6.32 14.12 17.95
N GLU A 118 7.45 13.47 17.69
CA GLU A 118 8.70 13.72 18.40
C GLU A 118 9.25 15.14 18.12
N THR A 119 9.15 15.61 16.88
CA THR A 119 9.53 16.96 16.48
C THR A 119 8.68 18.01 17.23
N ALA A 120 7.37 17.79 17.30
CA ALA A 120 6.44 18.67 18.01
C ALA A 120 6.72 18.70 19.52
N LYS A 121 6.98 17.55 20.18
CA LYS A 121 7.38 17.50 21.60
C LYS A 121 8.63 18.33 21.88
N LYS A 122 9.57 18.35 20.97
CA LYS A 122 10.81 19.13 21.06
C LYS A 122 10.65 20.58 20.63
N LYS A 123 9.44 21.01 20.25
CA LYS A 123 9.13 22.35 19.73
C LYS A 123 9.97 22.74 18.52
N ARG A 124 10.44 21.78 17.73
CA ARG A 124 11.14 22.01 16.47
C ARG A 124 10.15 22.28 15.35
N LYS A 125 10.57 23.01 14.32
CA LYS A 125 9.73 23.38 13.17
C LYS A 125 9.92 22.44 11.97
N LEU A 126 10.96 21.63 11.99
CA LEU A 126 11.37 20.74 10.90
C LEU A 126 11.72 19.37 11.48
N VAL A 127 11.32 18.32 10.79
CA VAL A 127 11.75 16.95 11.05
C VAL A 127 13.11 16.77 10.41
N GLU A 128 14.14 16.67 11.23
CA GLU A 128 15.51 16.48 10.83
C GLU A 128 15.90 15.00 10.93
N ARG A 129 16.98 14.63 10.25
CA ARG A 129 17.47 13.24 10.17
C ARG A 129 17.68 12.60 11.57
N ASP A 130 18.16 13.38 12.56
CA ASP A 130 18.40 12.89 13.92
C ASP A 130 17.12 12.46 14.65
N VAL A 131 15.99 13.09 14.33
CA VAL A 131 14.68 12.72 14.90
C VAL A 131 14.21 11.42 14.28
N VAL A 132 14.32 11.30 12.96
CA VAL A 132 13.94 10.07 12.23
C VAL A 132 14.77 8.88 12.70
N ALA A 133 16.09 9.05 12.82
CA ALA A 133 16.98 7.98 13.29
C ALA A 133 16.56 7.44 14.67
N ARG A 134 16.24 8.31 15.62
CA ARG A 134 15.76 7.92 16.95
C ARG A 134 14.42 7.20 16.91
N VAL A 135 13.51 7.62 16.03
CA VAL A 135 12.22 6.95 15.86
C VAL A 135 12.41 5.55 15.32
N ILE A 136 13.28 5.36 14.34
CA ILE A 136 13.59 4.04 13.78
C ILE A 136 14.25 3.13 14.83
N GLU A 137 15.21 3.66 15.60
CA GLU A 137 15.83 2.88 16.68
C GLU A 137 14.83 2.42 17.76
N ALA A 138 13.91 3.30 18.14
CA ALA A 138 12.85 2.95 19.09
C ALA A 138 11.91 1.87 18.51
N ASP A 139 11.51 2.01 17.26
CA ASP A 139 10.66 1.04 16.57
C ASP A 139 11.30 -0.34 16.47
N THR A 140 12.59 -0.39 16.22
CA THR A 140 13.34 -1.67 16.12
C THR A 140 13.42 -2.40 17.46
N ARG A 141 13.38 -1.68 18.57
CA ARG A 141 13.40 -2.27 19.92
C ARG A 141 12.05 -2.82 20.35
N ASP A 142 10.97 -2.25 19.82
CA ASP A 142 9.59 -2.62 20.19
C ASP A 142 9.03 -3.78 19.35
N ARG A 143 9.78 -4.26 18.33
CA ARG A 143 9.45 -5.41 17.48
C ARG A 143 10.13 -6.67 17.99
#